data_0b7e3bffbcb2acc5230b6c903a72185c
#
_entry.id   0b7e3bffbcb2acc5230b6c903a72185c
#
_cell.length_a   1.000
_cell.length_b   1.000
_cell.length_c   1.000
_cell.angle_alpha   90.00
_cell.angle_beta   90.00
_cell.angle_gamma   90.00
#
_symmetry.space_group_name_H-M   'P 1'
#
loop_
_entity.id
_entity.type
_entity.pdbx_description
1 polymer ?
#
loop_
_entity_poly.entity_id
_entity_poly.type
_entity_poly.pdbx_seq_one_letter_code
_entity_poly.pdbx_strand_id
1 'polypeptide(L)'
;MTNGSTNNLVSNNEARATGDDSFALFSAIDAGGSDMKDNVYENLTSILTWRAAGVAVYGGYANTFRNIYIADTLCYSGITISSLDFGYPMNGFGASPTTNLQNISIVRAGGHFWGSQTFPAIWVFSASKVFQGIRVSDVDIIDPTYHGIMFQTNYVGSAPQFPVADTVFTNITITGAQKSGDAFDAKSGVGIWANESAEPGQGPAVGSVVFNNLKITNTVTPIKNNTSTFTITVNP
;
A
#
# COMPACT_ATOMS: atom_id res chain seq x y z
N MET A 1 -5.68 -0.47 -15.29
CA MET A 1 -7.15 -0.56 -15.61
C MET A 1 -7.87 0.59 -14.95
N THR A 2 -8.92 1.09 -15.58
CA THR A 2 -9.71 2.23 -15.07
C THR A 2 -11.14 2.20 -15.63
N ASN A 3 -12.00 3.13 -15.20
CA ASN A 3 -13.32 3.43 -15.76
C ASN A 3 -14.29 2.24 -15.88
N GLY A 4 -14.46 1.49 -14.81
CA GLY A 4 -15.42 0.39 -14.74
C GLY A 4 -15.00 -0.88 -15.48
N SER A 5 -13.70 -1.06 -15.69
CA SER A 5 -13.18 -2.33 -16.24
C SER A 5 -13.51 -3.48 -15.30
N THR A 6 -14.12 -4.53 -15.83
CA THR A 6 -14.55 -5.70 -15.06
C THR A 6 -14.18 -7.00 -15.77
N ASN A 7 -13.96 -8.06 -15.01
CA ASN A 7 -13.67 -9.40 -15.53
C ASN A 7 -12.44 -9.46 -16.45
N ASN A 8 -11.42 -8.66 -16.18
CA ASN A 8 -10.18 -8.69 -16.96
C ASN A 8 -9.11 -9.51 -16.24
N LEU A 9 -8.25 -10.11 -17.03
CA LEU A 9 -7.06 -10.81 -16.58
C LEU A 9 -5.81 -10.11 -17.10
N VAL A 10 -4.92 -9.70 -16.19
CA VAL A 10 -3.54 -9.30 -16.48
C VAL A 10 -2.64 -10.40 -15.93
N SER A 11 -1.98 -11.15 -16.78
CA SER A 11 -1.16 -12.27 -16.32
C SER A 11 0.15 -12.45 -17.08
N ASN A 12 1.15 -13.03 -16.40
CA ASN A 12 2.45 -13.40 -16.98
C ASN A 12 3.17 -12.22 -17.63
N ASN A 13 3.21 -11.07 -16.95
CA ASN A 13 3.88 -9.87 -17.45
C ASN A 13 5.03 -9.47 -16.54
N GLU A 14 6.07 -8.92 -17.17
CA GLU A 14 7.14 -8.21 -16.48
C GLU A 14 7.13 -6.73 -16.87
N ALA A 15 7.22 -5.86 -15.87
CA ALA A 15 7.43 -4.43 -16.02
C ALA A 15 8.80 -4.07 -15.42
N ARG A 16 9.63 -3.38 -16.19
CA ARG A 16 10.98 -3.01 -15.77
C ARG A 16 11.25 -1.54 -16.06
N ALA A 17 11.84 -0.86 -15.08
CA ALA A 17 12.25 0.55 -15.18
C ALA A 17 11.09 1.48 -15.61
N THR A 18 9.91 1.28 -15.04
CA THR A 18 8.74 2.10 -15.33
C THR A 18 8.83 3.44 -14.60
N GLY A 19 8.35 4.49 -15.26
CA GLY A 19 8.30 5.86 -14.73
C GLY A 19 6.93 6.22 -14.15
N ASP A 20 6.06 5.24 -14.01
CA ASP A 20 4.77 5.33 -13.34
C ASP A 20 4.45 3.95 -12.74
N ASP A 21 3.31 3.77 -12.10
CA ASP A 21 2.91 2.48 -11.52
C ASP A 21 3.05 1.36 -12.54
N SER A 22 3.79 0.30 -12.20
CA SER A 22 4.02 -0.80 -13.14
C SER A 22 2.73 -1.52 -13.48
N PHE A 23 1.90 -1.79 -12.46
CA PHE A 23 0.58 -2.40 -12.61
C PHE A 23 -0.42 -1.66 -11.74
N ALA A 24 -1.37 -0.96 -12.35
CA ALA A 24 -2.35 -0.14 -11.64
C ALA A 24 -3.80 -0.55 -11.92
N LEU A 25 -4.61 -0.48 -10.87
CA LEU A 25 -6.06 -0.50 -10.89
C LEU A 25 -6.55 0.81 -10.28
N PHE A 26 -7.25 1.63 -11.04
CA PHE A 26 -7.79 2.91 -10.59
C PHE A 26 -9.29 2.98 -10.85
N SER A 27 -10.08 3.04 -9.79
CA SER A 27 -11.55 3.02 -9.87
C SER A 27 -12.16 4.36 -10.28
N ALA A 28 -11.49 5.08 -11.20
CA ALA A 28 -12.02 6.30 -11.79
C ALA A 28 -13.29 6.01 -12.61
N ILE A 29 -14.19 7.01 -12.62
CA ILE A 29 -15.48 6.97 -13.33
C ILE A 29 -15.69 8.20 -14.21
N ASP A 30 -14.65 8.94 -14.48
CA ASP A 30 -14.67 10.20 -15.23
C ASP A 30 -15.10 10.05 -16.69
N ALA A 31 -14.88 8.88 -17.29
CA ALA A 31 -15.34 8.56 -18.65
C ALA A 31 -16.69 7.81 -18.69
N GLY A 32 -17.51 7.95 -17.64
CA GLY A 32 -18.83 7.30 -17.56
C GLY A 32 -18.76 5.83 -17.14
N GLY A 33 -17.63 5.42 -16.54
CA GLY A 33 -17.46 4.08 -16.00
C GLY A 33 -18.28 3.84 -14.72
N SER A 34 -18.33 2.59 -14.31
CA SER A 34 -18.96 2.13 -13.08
C SER A 34 -17.92 1.51 -12.14
N ASP A 35 -18.32 0.50 -11.38
CA ASP A 35 -17.42 -0.16 -10.43
C ASP A 35 -16.28 -0.93 -11.11
N MET A 36 -15.08 -0.76 -10.56
CA MET A 36 -13.92 -1.58 -10.89
C MET A 36 -13.96 -2.86 -10.06
N LYS A 37 -14.29 -3.98 -10.66
CA LYS A 37 -14.45 -5.24 -9.93
C LYS A 37 -14.14 -6.47 -10.75
N ASP A 38 -13.98 -7.59 -10.06
CA ASP A 38 -13.80 -8.92 -10.67
C ASP A 38 -12.58 -8.99 -11.62
N ASN A 39 -11.57 -8.14 -11.40
CA ASN A 39 -10.34 -8.18 -12.19
C ASN A 39 -9.27 -9.00 -11.46
N VAL A 40 -8.44 -9.67 -12.24
CA VAL A 40 -7.34 -10.49 -11.75
C VAL A 40 -6.01 -10.00 -12.32
N TYR A 41 -5.05 -9.75 -11.45
CA TYR A 41 -3.65 -9.49 -11.75
C TYR A 41 -2.82 -10.63 -11.18
N GLU A 42 -2.16 -11.42 -12.03
CA GLU A 42 -1.44 -12.60 -11.56
C GLU A 42 -0.15 -12.89 -12.29
N ASN A 43 0.77 -13.55 -11.58
CA ASN A 43 2.07 -13.96 -12.13
C ASN A 43 2.82 -12.77 -12.74
N LEU A 44 2.96 -11.70 -11.96
CA LEU A 44 3.53 -10.44 -12.40
C LEU A 44 4.89 -10.20 -11.75
N THR A 45 5.77 -9.55 -12.48
CA THR A 45 7.07 -9.09 -11.98
C THR A 45 7.22 -7.58 -12.22
N SER A 46 7.53 -6.82 -11.16
CA SER A 46 7.84 -5.39 -11.25
C SER A 46 9.23 -5.14 -10.69
N ILE A 47 10.13 -4.60 -11.51
CA ILE A 47 11.51 -4.37 -11.11
C ILE A 47 11.96 -2.96 -11.53
N LEU A 48 12.67 -2.26 -10.64
CA LEU A 48 13.26 -0.95 -10.90
C LEU A 48 12.23 0.13 -11.28
N THR A 49 11.07 0.12 -10.65
CA THR A 49 10.13 1.24 -10.79
C THR A 49 10.77 2.48 -10.17
N TRP A 50 11.01 3.52 -10.99
CA TRP A 50 11.88 4.63 -10.55
C TRP A 50 11.12 5.87 -10.08
N ARG A 51 9.79 5.95 -10.24
CA ARG A 51 9.01 7.12 -9.84
C ARG A 51 7.75 6.80 -9.03
N ALA A 52 7.03 5.73 -9.35
CA ALA A 52 5.76 5.37 -8.71
C ALA A 52 5.81 3.93 -8.16
N ALA A 53 4.68 3.30 -7.90
CA ALA A 53 4.61 2.00 -7.23
C ALA A 53 4.84 0.81 -8.19
N GLY A 54 5.31 -0.30 -7.65
CA GLY A 54 5.32 -1.57 -8.39
C GLY A 54 3.92 -2.06 -8.69
N VAL A 55 3.04 -2.03 -7.68
CA VAL A 55 1.61 -2.31 -7.82
C VAL A 55 0.82 -1.20 -7.14
N ALA A 56 -0.20 -0.69 -7.79
CA ALA A 56 -1.08 0.34 -7.25
C ALA A 56 -2.54 -0.07 -7.33
N VAL A 57 -3.26 0.05 -6.21
CA VAL A 57 -4.67 -0.30 -6.08
C VAL A 57 -5.41 0.90 -5.51
N TYR A 58 -6.16 1.57 -6.37
CA TYR A 58 -6.93 2.76 -6.02
C TYR A 58 -8.42 2.47 -6.12
N GLY A 59 -9.03 2.03 -5.00
CA GLY A 59 -10.46 1.72 -4.93
C GLY A 59 -10.87 0.40 -5.62
N GLY A 60 -12.17 0.25 -5.84
CA GLY A 60 -12.75 -0.96 -6.39
C GLY A 60 -13.04 -2.05 -5.35
N TYR A 61 -13.55 -3.20 -5.78
CA TYR A 61 -13.83 -4.35 -4.91
C TYR A 61 -13.81 -5.65 -5.71
N ALA A 62 -13.80 -6.80 -5.03
CA ALA A 62 -13.73 -8.12 -5.68
C ALA A 62 -12.53 -8.28 -6.65
N ASN A 63 -11.49 -7.47 -6.53
CA ASN A 63 -10.29 -7.57 -7.35
C ASN A 63 -9.26 -8.46 -6.67
N THR A 64 -8.47 -9.18 -7.45
CA THR A 64 -7.44 -10.10 -6.95
C THR A 64 -6.09 -9.79 -7.57
N PHE A 65 -5.08 -9.65 -6.70
CA PHE A 65 -3.66 -9.49 -7.06
C PHE A 65 -2.91 -10.69 -6.45
N ARG A 66 -2.30 -11.55 -7.26
CA ARG A 66 -1.66 -12.75 -6.73
C ARG A 66 -0.42 -13.20 -7.49
N ASN A 67 0.47 -13.90 -6.77
CA ASN A 67 1.71 -14.43 -7.34
C ASN A 67 2.56 -13.31 -7.96
N ILE A 68 2.91 -12.30 -7.15
CA ILE A 68 3.59 -11.11 -7.65
C ILE A 68 4.97 -10.98 -7.00
N TYR A 69 5.97 -10.70 -7.82
CA TYR A 69 7.30 -10.34 -7.38
C TYR A 69 7.57 -8.85 -7.66
N ILE A 70 7.99 -8.12 -6.62
CA ILE A 70 8.33 -6.69 -6.71
C ILE A 70 9.73 -6.50 -6.14
N ALA A 71 10.60 -5.85 -6.89
CA ALA A 71 11.93 -5.56 -6.38
C ALA A 71 12.45 -4.18 -6.81
N ASP A 72 13.30 -3.60 -5.94
CA ASP A 72 14.11 -2.43 -6.26
C ASP A 72 13.26 -1.22 -6.72
N THR A 73 12.18 -0.89 -6.01
CA THR A 73 11.50 0.40 -6.23
C THR A 73 12.38 1.52 -5.66
N LEU A 74 12.54 2.62 -6.40
CA LEU A 74 13.58 3.60 -6.09
C LEU A 74 13.10 4.83 -5.32
N CYS A 75 11.88 5.31 -5.58
CA CYS A 75 11.37 6.54 -4.99
C CYS A 75 10.05 6.37 -4.23
N TYR A 76 9.35 5.26 -4.42
CA TYR A 76 8.00 5.09 -3.94
C TYR A 76 7.81 3.68 -3.35
N SER A 77 6.60 3.32 -2.97
CA SER A 77 6.32 2.01 -2.38
C SER A 77 6.41 0.85 -3.39
N GLY A 78 6.66 -0.34 -2.90
CA GLY A 78 6.47 -1.56 -3.70
C GLY A 78 5.00 -1.75 -4.05
N ILE A 79 4.11 -1.63 -3.05
CA ILE A 79 2.65 -1.65 -3.23
C ILE A 79 2.05 -0.39 -2.60
N THR A 80 1.20 0.30 -3.36
CA THR A 80 0.30 1.34 -2.84
C THR A 80 -1.13 0.81 -2.82
N ILE A 81 -1.79 0.88 -1.66
CA ILE A 81 -3.23 0.64 -1.51
C ILE A 81 -3.82 1.94 -1.00
N SER A 82 -4.58 2.64 -1.84
CA SER A 82 -5.05 3.97 -1.49
C SER A 82 -6.45 4.29 -2.01
N SER A 83 -7.17 5.12 -1.28
CA SER A 83 -8.44 5.70 -1.72
C SER A 83 -8.31 7.16 -2.19
N LEU A 84 -7.11 7.56 -2.61
CA LEU A 84 -6.85 8.88 -3.20
C LEU A 84 -7.38 8.96 -4.62
N ASP A 85 -8.15 10.01 -4.92
CA ASP A 85 -8.80 10.19 -6.21
C ASP A 85 -7.98 10.98 -7.25
N PHE A 86 -6.87 11.55 -6.85
CA PHE A 86 -6.02 12.38 -7.71
C PHE A 86 -6.78 13.51 -8.44
N GLY A 87 -7.92 13.94 -7.90
CA GLY A 87 -8.79 14.95 -8.52
C GLY A 87 -9.74 14.40 -9.59
N TYR A 88 -9.78 13.08 -9.80
CA TYR A 88 -10.74 12.45 -10.71
C TYR A 88 -11.95 11.89 -9.94
N PRO A 89 -13.17 11.95 -10.50
CA PRO A 89 -14.27 11.20 -9.94
C PRO A 89 -13.92 9.73 -9.84
N MET A 90 -14.02 9.15 -8.64
CA MET A 90 -13.76 7.71 -8.44
C MET A 90 -14.63 7.13 -7.34
N ASN A 91 -14.85 5.83 -7.41
CA ASN A 91 -15.39 5.05 -6.33
C ASN A 91 -14.27 4.60 -5.39
N GLY A 92 -14.53 4.63 -4.07
CA GLY A 92 -13.63 4.07 -3.07
C GLY A 92 -13.61 2.53 -3.09
N PHE A 93 -13.13 1.94 -2.02
CA PHE A 93 -13.15 0.48 -1.85
C PHE A 93 -14.52 0.00 -1.36
N GLY A 94 -15.04 -1.05 -1.99
CA GLY A 94 -16.21 -1.77 -1.51
C GLY A 94 -15.82 -2.84 -0.47
N ALA A 95 -16.77 -3.15 0.43
CA ALA A 95 -16.53 -4.10 1.52
C ALA A 95 -16.77 -5.57 1.15
N SER A 96 -17.64 -5.84 0.16
CA SER A 96 -18.07 -7.22 -0.17
C SER A 96 -18.47 -7.34 -1.64
N PRO A 97 -17.85 -8.26 -2.39
CA PRO A 97 -16.66 -9.03 -2.02
C PRO A 97 -15.41 -8.15 -1.81
N THR A 98 -14.46 -8.62 -1.01
CA THR A 98 -13.22 -7.88 -0.69
C THR A 98 -12.23 -7.84 -1.86
N THR A 99 -11.32 -6.87 -1.85
CA THR A 99 -10.13 -6.88 -2.71
C THR A 99 -9.01 -7.66 -2.02
N ASN A 100 -8.37 -8.58 -2.74
CA ASN A 100 -7.41 -9.53 -2.20
C ASN A 100 -6.03 -9.34 -2.84
N LEU A 101 -4.99 -9.24 -2.01
CA LEU A 101 -3.58 -9.25 -2.42
C LEU A 101 -2.92 -10.46 -1.74
N GLN A 102 -2.41 -11.44 -2.52
CA GLN A 102 -1.97 -12.71 -1.96
C GLN A 102 -0.76 -13.31 -2.66
N ASN A 103 0.09 -14.01 -1.88
CA ASN A 103 1.31 -14.63 -2.37
C ASN A 103 2.23 -13.64 -3.10
N ILE A 104 2.77 -12.69 -2.35
CA ILE A 104 3.56 -11.58 -2.90
C ILE A 104 4.92 -11.52 -2.20
N SER A 105 5.98 -11.40 -2.97
CA SER A 105 7.32 -11.13 -2.46
C SER A 105 7.76 -9.72 -2.85
N ILE A 106 8.20 -8.94 -1.86
CA ILE A 106 8.63 -7.56 -2.03
C ILE A 106 10.05 -7.42 -1.48
N VAL A 107 11.00 -7.09 -2.35
CA VAL A 107 12.42 -7.07 -2.01
C VAL A 107 13.01 -5.69 -2.29
N ARG A 108 13.69 -5.08 -1.32
CA ARG A 108 14.33 -3.76 -1.44
C ARG A 108 13.43 -2.71 -2.08
N ALA A 109 12.21 -2.62 -1.56
CA ALA A 109 11.22 -1.66 -2.03
C ALA A 109 11.02 -0.55 -1.00
N GLY A 110 10.54 0.58 -1.48
CA GLY A 110 10.42 1.81 -0.74
C GLY A 110 11.43 2.84 -1.23
N GLY A 111 11.21 4.09 -0.89
CA GLY A 111 12.09 5.17 -1.30
C GLY A 111 11.71 6.48 -0.62
N HIS A 112 12.21 7.59 -1.14
CA HIS A 112 11.76 8.91 -0.72
C HIS A 112 11.39 9.76 -1.94
N PHE A 113 10.34 10.56 -1.78
CA PHE A 113 9.83 11.43 -2.82
C PHE A 113 9.10 12.62 -2.17
N TRP A 114 8.80 13.66 -2.93
CA TRP A 114 8.11 14.88 -2.47
C TRP A 114 8.57 15.38 -1.09
N GLY A 115 9.66 16.13 -1.10
CA GLY A 115 10.21 16.64 0.14
C GLY A 115 10.90 15.54 0.94
N SER A 116 10.62 15.43 2.21
CA SER A 116 11.26 14.47 3.10
C SER A 116 10.36 13.27 3.46
N GLN A 117 9.35 12.98 2.65
CA GLN A 117 8.51 11.81 2.85
C GLN A 117 9.24 10.54 2.45
N THR A 118 9.24 9.54 3.34
CA THR A 118 9.74 8.20 3.05
C THR A 118 8.57 7.26 2.80
N PHE A 119 8.74 6.34 1.84
CA PHE A 119 7.73 5.36 1.48
C PHE A 119 8.16 3.95 1.87
N PRO A 120 7.21 3.12 2.32
CA PRO A 120 7.44 1.74 2.75
C PRO A 120 7.43 0.76 1.57
N ALA A 121 7.67 -0.52 1.85
CA ALA A 121 7.40 -1.58 0.89
C ALA A 121 5.88 -1.69 0.58
N ILE A 122 5.00 -1.58 1.59
CA ILE A 122 3.55 -1.47 1.40
C ILE A 122 3.03 -0.19 2.05
N TRP A 123 2.46 0.69 1.25
CA TRP A 123 1.82 1.91 1.72
C TRP A 123 0.30 1.79 1.69
N VAL A 124 -0.32 1.89 2.87
CA VAL A 124 -1.76 1.91 3.06
C VAL A 124 -2.17 3.35 3.36
N PHE A 125 -2.79 4.00 2.40
CA PHE A 125 -3.11 5.41 2.46
C PHE A 125 -4.61 5.65 2.27
N SER A 126 -5.32 5.86 3.36
CA SER A 126 -6.72 6.26 3.30
C SER A 126 -6.84 7.74 3.01
N ALA A 127 -7.69 8.12 2.06
CA ALA A 127 -7.75 9.49 1.56
C ALA A 127 -9.19 9.92 1.24
N SER A 128 -9.42 10.44 0.05
CA SER A 128 -10.64 11.16 -0.34
C SER A 128 -11.89 10.28 -0.50
N LYS A 129 -11.75 8.96 -0.48
CA LYS A 129 -12.86 8.01 -0.63
C LYS A 129 -12.82 6.93 0.47
N VAL A 130 -13.91 6.19 0.59
CA VAL A 130 -14.04 5.08 1.55
C VAL A 130 -12.90 4.07 1.37
N PHE A 131 -12.27 3.68 2.48
CA PHE A 131 -11.20 2.70 2.54
C PHE A 131 -11.64 1.52 3.41
N GLN A 132 -11.91 0.38 2.79
CA GLN A 132 -12.41 -0.82 3.48
C GLN A 132 -12.26 -2.07 2.63
N GLY A 133 -12.53 -3.25 3.20
CA GLY A 133 -12.63 -4.50 2.43
C GLY A 133 -11.30 -4.96 1.83
N ILE A 134 -10.18 -4.74 2.50
CA ILE A 134 -8.84 -5.12 2.04
C ILE A 134 -8.36 -6.37 2.76
N ARG A 135 -7.92 -7.36 2.00
CA ARG A 135 -7.31 -8.60 2.50
C ARG A 135 -5.94 -8.80 1.86
N VAL A 136 -4.93 -8.82 2.70
CA VAL A 136 -3.54 -9.06 2.28
C VAL A 136 -3.06 -10.34 2.94
N SER A 137 -2.58 -11.32 2.16
CA SER A 137 -2.13 -12.58 2.74
C SER A 137 -0.88 -13.15 2.06
N ASP A 138 -0.13 -13.92 2.85
CA ASP A 138 1.03 -14.64 2.37
C ASP A 138 2.05 -13.71 1.68
N VAL A 139 2.53 -12.71 2.44
CA VAL A 139 3.44 -11.68 1.92
C VAL A 139 4.76 -11.70 2.67
N ASP A 140 5.84 -11.77 1.90
CA ASP A 140 7.21 -11.60 2.38
C ASP A 140 7.76 -10.23 1.97
N ILE A 141 8.17 -9.44 2.96
CA ILE A 141 8.87 -8.15 2.78
C ILE A 141 10.30 -8.33 3.25
N ILE A 142 11.24 -8.15 2.32
CA ILE A 142 12.66 -8.42 2.54
C ILE A 142 13.48 -7.16 2.27
N ASP A 143 14.26 -6.72 3.26
CA ASP A 143 15.17 -5.58 3.20
C ASP A 143 14.50 -4.30 2.62
N PRO A 144 13.34 -3.85 3.16
CA PRO A 144 12.72 -2.63 2.69
C PRO A 144 13.64 -1.43 2.93
N THR A 145 13.66 -0.48 2.01
CA THR A 145 14.57 0.68 2.05
C THR A 145 14.39 1.52 3.32
N TYR A 146 13.16 1.78 3.73
CA TYR A 146 12.84 2.55 4.93
C TYR A 146 11.96 1.80 5.91
N HIS A 147 10.80 1.30 5.45
CA HIS A 147 9.80 0.65 6.29
C HIS A 147 9.19 -0.56 5.59
N GLY A 148 8.72 -1.53 6.36
CA GLY A 148 7.95 -2.65 5.81
C GLY A 148 6.56 -2.20 5.38
N ILE A 149 5.69 -1.86 6.33
CA ILE A 149 4.31 -1.41 6.07
C ILE A 149 4.08 -0.08 6.77
N MET A 150 3.47 0.88 6.10
CA MET A 150 3.09 2.16 6.69
C MET A 150 1.61 2.46 6.45
N PHE A 151 0.93 2.86 7.51
CA PHE A 151 -0.44 3.38 7.48
C PHE A 151 -0.44 4.88 7.61
N GLN A 152 -1.25 5.54 6.80
CA GLN A 152 -1.36 7.00 6.80
C GLN A 152 -2.75 7.42 6.32
N THR A 153 -3.21 8.60 6.73
CA THR A 153 -4.51 9.16 6.35
C THR A 153 -4.31 10.55 5.75
N ASN A 154 -5.06 10.87 4.70
CA ASN A 154 -5.08 12.20 4.12
C ASN A 154 -5.93 13.16 4.95
N TYR A 155 -5.53 14.44 4.95
CA TYR A 155 -6.20 15.49 5.70
C TYR A 155 -6.57 16.67 4.78
N VAL A 156 -7.72 17.26 5.06
CA VAL A 156 -8.10 18.57 4.50
C VAL A 156 -8.09 19.57 5.66
N GLY A 157 -7.09 20.44 5.64
CA GLY A 157 -6.78 21.24 6.82
C GLY A 157 -6.37 20.35 8.00
N SER A 158 -7.06 20.45 9.13
CA SER A 158 -6.83 19.59 10.31
C SER A 158 -7.78 18.38 10.41
N ALA A 159 -8.67 18.20 9.45
CA ALA A 159 -9.66 17.14 9.48
C ALA A 159 -9.19 15.92 8.69
N PRO A 160 -9.09 14.73 9.32
CA PRO A 160 -8.85 13.50 8.58
C PRO A 160 -10.02 13.22 7.64
N GLN A 161 -9.70 12.66 6.47
CA GLN A 161 -10.71 12.19 5.54
C GLN A 161 -11.26 10.83 5.99
N PHE A 162 -11.23 9.82 5.13
CA PHE A 162 -11.75 8.51 5.49
C PHE A 162 -10.72 7.71 6.32
N PRO A 163 -11.16 6.98 7.37
CA PRO A 163 -10.27 6.09 8.13
C PRO A 163 -9.95 4.81 7.35
N VAL A 164 -8.86 4.16 7.72
CA VAL A 164 -8.63 2.74 7.35
C VAL A 164 -9.61 1.88 8.13
N ALA A 165 -10.44 1.11 7.43
CA ALA A 165 -11.43 0.21 8.01
C ALA A 165 -11.39 -1.16 7.36
N ASP A 166 -11.92 -2.19 8.02
CA ASP A 166 -12.06 -3.56 7.51
C ASP A 166 -10.84 -4.04 6.69
N THR A 167 -9.66 -3.89 7.28
CA THR A 167 -8.37 -4.22 6.66
C THR A 167 -7.68 -5.30 7.46
N VAL A 168 -7.37 -6.42 6.81
CA VAL A 168 -6.76 -7.59 7.46
C VAL A 168 -5.54 -8.06 6.68
N PHE A 169 -4.45 -8.26 7.41
CA PHE A 169 -3.22 -8.88 6.94
C PHE A 169 -3.04 -10.24 7.59
N THR A 170 -2.74 -11.27 6.81
CA THR A 170 -2.58 -12.65 7.31
C THR A 170 -1.30 -13.27 6.77
N ASN A 171 -0.55 -13.98 7.61
CA ASN A 171 0.74 -14.61 7.24
C ASN A 171 1.73 -13.61 6.63
N ILE A 172 2.12 -12.60 7.38
CA ILE A 172 3.04 -11.56 6.91
C ILE A 172 4.41 -11.75 7.55
N THR A 173 5.44 -11.80 6.71
CA THR A 173 6.83 -11.78 7.17
C THR A 173 7.49 -10.47 6.77
N ILE A 174 8.15 -9.79 7.71
CA ILE A 174 8.96 -8.59 7.46
C ILE A 174 10.36 -8.85 8.01
N THR A 175 11.36 -8.76 7.15
CA THR A 175 12.76 -8.98 7.53
C THR A 175 13.64 -7.86 7.00
N GLY A 176 14.53 -7.34 7.85
CA GLY A 176 15.60 -6.46 7.39
C GLY A 176 15.24 -4.98 7.30
N ALA A 177 14.17 -4.50 7.96
CA ALA A 177 13.89 -3.07 8.03
C ALA A 177 14.94 -2.39 8.94
N GLN A 178 16.04 -1.99 8.33
CA GLN A 178 17.20 -1.37 9.00
C GLN A 178 17.21 0.15 8.79
N LYS A 179 18.15 0.82 9.44
CA LYS A 179 18.42 2.23 9.18
C LYS A 179 18.92 2.40 7.75
N SER A 180 18.42 3.40 7.06
CA SER A 180 18.75 3.66 5.66
C SER A 180 20.19 4.15 5.46
N GLY A 181 20.77 4.79 6.47
CA GLY A 181 22.11 5.36 6.39
C GLY A 181 22.22 6.62 5.53
N ASP A 182 21.10 7.23 5.19
CA ASP A 182 21.01 8.46 4.39
C ASP A 182 20.38 9.63 5.17
N ALA A 183 20.05 10.72 4.48
CA ALA A 183 19.46 11.92 5.07
C ALA A 183 18.08 11.66 5.73
N PHE A 184 17.43 10.55 5.44
CA PHE A 184 16.12 10.17 5.97
C PHE A 184 16.19 9.08 7.05
N ASP A 185 17.36 8.83 7.60
CA ASP A 185 17.62 7.77 8.57
C ASP A 185 16.70 7.84 9.81
N ALA A 186 16.31 9.03 10.24
CA ALA A 186 15.36 9.21 11.34
C ALA A 186 13.95 8.65 11.02
N LYS A 187 13.61 8.54 9.74
CA LYS A 187 12.35 8.00 9.21
C LYS A 187 12.59 6.63 8.53
N SER A 188 13.35 5.73 9.17
CA SER A 188 13.66 4.42 8.64
C SER A 188 13.77 3.35 9.74
N GLY A 189 13.86 2.09 9.36
CA GLY A 189 14.10 0.97 10.29
C GLY A 189 12.85 0.44 10.98
N VAL A 190 11.66 0.72 10.51
CA VAL A 190 10.40 0.30 11.14
C VAL A 190 9.74 -0.83 10.33
N GLY A 191 9.39 -1.92 11.00
CA GLY A 191 8.64 -3.01 10.37
C GLY A 191 7.22 -2.58 10.00
N ILE A 192 6.43 -2.14 10.97
CA ILE A 192 5.08 -1.58 10.75
C ILE A 192 4.98 -0.22 11.42
N TRP A 193 4.55 0.77 10.68
CA TRP A 193 4.42 2.14 11.18
C TRP A 193 3.02 2.70 10.95
N ALA A 194 2.29 2.98 12.05
CA ALA A 194 1.18 3.91 12.01
C ALA A 194 1.76 5.32 12.07
N ASN A 195 1.84 5.99 10.91
CA ASN A 195 2.56 7.26 10.80
C ASN A 195 1.85 8.33 11.63
N GLU A 196 2.56 8.90 12.57
CA GLU A 196 2.12 10.02 13.41
C GLU A 196 2.53 11.38 12.84
N SER A 197 3.35 11.41 11.80
CA SER A 197 3.90 12.64 11.25
C SER A 197 2.89 13.37 10.37
N ALA A 198 2.82 14.67 10.51
CA ALA A 198 2.13 15.52 9.56
C ALA A 198 3.03 15.77 8.34
N GLU A 199 2.58 15.34 7.18
CA GLU A 199 3.19 15.65 5.89
C GLU A 199 2.21 16.55 5.08
N PRO A 200 2.65 17.29 4.07
CA PRO A 200 1.74 18.11 3.27
C PRO A 200 0.58 17.29 2.68
N GLY A 201 -0.66 17.61 3.07
CA GLY A 201 -1.87 16.88 2.67
C GLY A 201 -2.04 15.50 3.31
N GLN A 202 -1.17 15.12 4.25
CA GLN A 202 -1.20 13.83 4.92
C GLN A 202 -0.98 14.04 6.41
N GLY A 203 -1.53 13.18 7.23
CA GLY A 203 -1.41 13.29 8.68
C GLY A 203 -1.37 11.94 9.38
N PRO A 204 -1.46 11.97 10.71
CA PRO A 204 -1.50 10.75 11.49
C PRO A 204 -2.54 9.76 10.99
N ALA A 205 -2.18 8.48 11.00
CA ALA A 205 -3.09 7.41 10.61
C ALA A 205 -4.36 7.41 11.46
N VAL A 206 -5.51 7.18 10.83
CA VAL A 206 -6.83 7.07 11.48
C VAL A 206 -7.48 5.76 11.09
N GLY A 207 -8.04 5.03 12.05
CA GLY A 207 -8.75 3.77 11.83
C GLY A 207 -8.12 2.57 12.49
N SER A 208 -8.14 1.42 11.83
CA SER A 208 -7.62 0.17 12.42
C SER A 208 -7.20 -0.85 11.38
N VAL A 209 -6.33 -1.76 11.81
CA VAL A 209 -5.88 -2.92 11.05
C VAL A 209 -5.74 -4.14 11.96
N VAL A 210 -5.99 -5.32 11.41
CA VAL A 210 -5.75 -6.60 12.08
C VAL A 210 -4.66 -7.36 11.35
N PHE A 211 -3.69 -7.85 12.09
CA PHE A 211 -2.67 -8.80 11.64
C PHE A 211 -2.91 -10.16 12.28
N ASN A 212 -2.98 -11.21 11.48
CA ASN A 212 -3.01 -12.61 11.92
C ASN A 212 -1.71 -13.29 11.48
N ASN A 213 -1.02 -13.96 12.38
CA ASN A 213 0.27 -14.62 12.11
C ASN A 213 1.29 -13.64 11.48
N LEU A 214 1.76 -12.68 12.27
CA LEU A 214 2.76 -11.69 11.89
C LEU A 214 4.15 -12.08 12.40
N LYS A 215 5.14 -12.11 11.53
CA LYS A 215 6.53 -12.32 11.89
C LYS A 215 7.39 -11.14 11.45
N ILE A 216 8.04 -10.47 12.41
CA ILE A 216 8.96 -9.36 12.14
C ILE A 216 10.33 -9.72 12.73
N THR A 217 11.37 -9.70 11.90
CA THR A 217 12.73 -10.05 12.31
C THR A 217 13.74 -9.07 11.73
N ASN A 218 14.86 -8.90 12.41
CA ASN A 218 15.97 -8.06 11.97
C ASN A 218 15.51 -6.65 11.56
N THR A 219 14.75 -6.00 12.45
CA THR A 219 14.29 -4.62 12.28
C THR A 219 14.75 -3.77 13.46
N VAL A 220 14.91 -2.47 13.26
CA VAL A 220 15.27 -1.56 14.36
C VAL A 220 14.09 -1.40 15.31
N THR A 221 12.90 -1.17 14.76
CA THR A 221 11.64 -1.08 15.51
C THR A 221 10.61 -1.99 14.86
N PRO A 222 10.17 -3.07 15.52
CA PRO A 222 9.19 -3.97 14.90
C PRO A 222 7.87 -3.29 14.56
N ILE A 223 7.24 -2.62 15.53
CA ILE A 223 5.97 -1.91 15.36
C ILE A 223 6.09 -0.54 16.03
N LYS A 224 5.76 0.52 15.30
CA LYS A 224 5.69 1.88 15.80
C LYS A 224 4.27 2.43 15.62
N ASN A 225 3.61 2.73 16.73
CA ASN A 225 2.32 3.41 16.74
C ASN A 225 2.29 4.40 17.92
N ASN A 226 2.54 5.65 17.62
CA ASN A 226 2.48 6.75 18.60
C ASN A 226 1.20 7.58 18.45
N THR A 227 0.26 7.14 17.60
CA THR A 227 -1.01 7.83 17.42
C THR A 227 -2.05 7.32 18.41
N SER A 228 -2.98 8.17 18.81
CA SER A 228 -4.19 7.75 19.55
C SER A 228 -5.37 7.44 18.63
N THR A 229 -5.21 7.65 17.33
CA THR A 229 -6.29 7.58 16.33
C THR A 229 -6.25 6.31 15.48
N PHE A 230 -5.21 5.48 15.66
CA PHE A 230 -5.05 4.24 14.89
C PHE A 230 -4.82 3.04 15.82
N THR A 231 -5.50 1.94 15.54
CA THR A 231 -5.37 0.68 16.29
C THR A 231 -4.72 -0.40 15.43
N ILE A 232 -3.65 -1.01 15.94
CA ILE A 232 -3.04 -2.20 15.34
C ILE A 232 -3.34 -3.38 16.28
N THR A 233 -4.08 -4.36 15.79
CA THR A 233 -4.35 -5.62 16.49
C THR A 233 -3.49 -6.72 15.90
N VAL A 234 -2.73 -7.44 16.73
CA VAL A 234 -1.91 -8.59 16.30
C VAL A 234 -2.41 -9.83 16.99
N ASN A 235 -2.85 -10.79 16.21
CA ASN A 235 -3.27 -12.11 16.65
C ASN A 235 -2.18 -13.14 16.31
N PRO A 236 -2.05 -14.20 17.14
CA PRO A 236 -1.12 -15.29 16.85
C PRO A 236 -1.30 -15.93 15.49
#